data_2d366be6879f4cf93172aa65455ba0da
#
_entry.id   2d366be6879f4cf93172aa65455ba0da
#
_cell.length_a   1.000
_cell.length_b   1.000
_cell.length_c   1.000
_cell.angle_alpha   90.00
_cell.angle_beta   90.00
_cell.angle_gamma   90.00
#
_symmetry.space_group_name_H-M   'P 1'
#
loop_
_entity.id
_entity.type
_entity.pdbx_description
1 polymer ?
#
loop_
_entity_poly.entity_id
_entity_poly.type
_entity_poly.pdbx_seq_one_letter_code
_entity_poly.pdbx_strand_id
1 'polypeptide(L)'
;MADELAFMDATAQAELVSSGQASPRELVDAAIQRIEKLDGELNAVVTRLFEKARAAADGDLPPGPLRGVPFLVKDLGAFSLGDPYAGGVKALRDEGYVADHDSVITERFRDAGLICLGRTNTPELGLVPTTESEAFGPCHNPWDPTRSTGGSSGGS
;
A
#
# COMPACT_ATOMS: atom_id res chain seq x y z
N MET A 1 5.83 18.41 10.33
CA MET A 1 6.49 17.10 10.05
C MET A 1 5.59 16.14 9.26
N ALA A 2 4.43 15.67 9.76
CA ALA A 2 3.60 14.72 9.00
C ALA A 2 3.11 15.27 7.64
N ASP A 3 2.75 16.54 7.55
CA ASP A 3 2.31 17.18 6.29
C ASP A 3 3.49 17.42 5.31
N GLU A 4 4.67 17.67 5.79
CA GLU A 4 5.87 17.85 4.95
C GLU A 4 6.28 16.51 4.31
N LEU A 5 6.22 15.41 5.06
CA LEU A 5 6.52 14.06 4.54
C LEU A 5 5.56 13.64 3.43
N ALA A 6 4.34 14.21 3.40
CA ALA A 6 3.34 13.89 2.38
C ALA A 6 3.74 14.29 0.95
N PHE A 7 4.58 15.33 0.83
CA PHE A 7 5.01 15.88 -0.46
C PHE A 7 6.45 15.48 -0.83
N MET A 8 7.11 14.67 0.00
CA MET A 8 8.42 14.14 -0.30
C MET A 8 8.30 12.89 -1.15
N ASP A 9 9.13 12.77 -2.16
CA ASP A 9 9.25 11.53 -2.92
C ASP A 9 9.99 10.44 -2.12
N ALA A 10 9.98 9.21 -2.64
CA ALA A 10 10.57 8.06 -1.96
C ALA A 10 12.08 8.21 -1.74
N THR A 11 12.79 8.90 -2.63
CA THR A 11 14.23 9.14 -2.52
C THR A 11 14.52 10.08 -1.35
N ALA A 12 13.80 11.20 -1.28
CA ALA A 12 13.94 12.15 -0.18
C ALA A 12 13.60 11.52 1.18
N GLN A 13 12.56 10.67 1.24
CA GLN A 13 12.23 9.93 2.45
C GLN A 13 13.34 8.95 2.85
N ALA A 14 13.94 8.23 1.89
CA ALA A 14 15.07 7.33 2.15
C ALA A 14 16.31 8.10 2.64
N GLU A 15 16.55 9.29 2.13
CA GLU A 15 17.64 10.19 2.59
C GLU A 15 17.43 10.64 4.04
N LEU A 16 16.21 10.97 4.46
CA LEU A 16 15.91 11.27 5.87
C LEU A 16 16.25 10.09 6.79
N VAL A 17 15.91 8.88 6.37
CA VAL A 17 16.23 7.67 7.15
C VAL A 17 17.73 7.43 7.20
N SER A 18 18.42 7.49 6.06
CA SER A 18 19.87 7.21 5.98
C SER A 18 20.71 8.23 6.75
N SER A 19 20.26 9.49 6.80
CA SER A 19 20.91 10.56 7.56
C SER A 19 20.53 10.60 9.05
N GLY A 20 19.58 9.73 9.49
CA GLY A 20 19.09 9.70 10.86
C GLY A 20 18.20 10.89 11.25
N GLN A 21 17.69 11.64 10.26
CA GLN A 21 16.77 12.76 10.49
C GLN A 21 15.32 12.28 10.75
N ALA A 22 14.97 11.08 10.28
CA ALA A 22 13.74 10.40 10.62
C ALA A 22 13.99 8.90 10.74
N SER A 23 13.23 8.23 11.60
CA SER A 23 13.22 6.78 11.70
C SER A 23 12.23 6.18 10.67
N PRO A 24 12.41 4.91 10.25
CA PRO A 24 11.42 4.19 9.46
C PRO A 24 10.03 4.20 10.13
N ARG A 25 9.98 4.09 11.45
CA ARG A 25 8.74 4.10 12.22
C ARG A 25 7.98 5.43 12.12
N GLU A 26 8.66 6.55 12.16
CA GLU A 26 8.04 7.87 11.99
C GLU A 26 7.44 8.03 10.59
N LEU A 27 8.12 7.56 9.53
CA LEU A 27 7.58 7.58 8.17
C LEU A 27 6.34 6.70 8.03
N VAL A 28 6.39 5.48 8.58
CA VAL A 28 5.27 4.53 8.56
C VAL A 28 4.07 5.09 9.31
N ASP A 29 4.26 5.60 10.53
CA ASP A 29 3.14 6.15 11.32
C ASP A 29 2.54 7.40 10.68
N ALA A 30 3.33 8.27 10.07
CA ALA A 30 2.84 9.44 9.33
C ALA A 30 2.00 9.03 8.10
N ALA A 31 2.43 8.01 7.36
CA ALA A 31 1.69 7.50 6.22
C ALA A 31 0.38 6.80 6.65
N ILE A 32 0.41 6.00 7.72
CA ILE A 32 -0.78 5.35 8.29
C ILE A 32 -1.80 6.39 8.73
N GLN A 33 -1.40 7.42 9.48
CA GLN A 33 -2.29 8.49 9.93
C GLN A 33 -2.99 9.19 8.76
N ARG A 34 -2.28 9.39 7.64
CA ARG A 34 -2.85 9.97 6.42
C ARG A 34 -3.87 9.05 5.78
N ILE A 35 -3.57 7.74 5.67
CA ILE A 35 -4.52 6.75 5.16
C ILE A 35 -5.77 6.73 6.04
N GLU A 36 -5.63 6.65 7.36
CA GLU A 36 -6.77 6.62 8.29
C GLU A 36 -7.64 7.87 8.19
N LYS A 37 -7.03 9.03 7.93
CA LYS A 37 -7.74 10.31 7.79
C LYS A 37 -8.53 10.42 6.48
N LEU A 38 -8.00 9.88 5.37
CA LEU A 38 -8.51 10.15 4.03
C LEU A 38 -9.28 8.96 3.42
N ASP A 39 -8.90 7.74 3.77
CA ASP A 39 -9.36 6.54 3.07
C ASP A 39 -10.84 6.21 3.32
N GLY A 40 -11.45 6.74 4.39
CA GLY A 40 -12.88 6.60 4.63
C GLY A 40 -13.77 7.17 3.53
N GLU A 41 -13.28 8.19 2.82
CA GLU A 41 -13.96 8.80 1.68
C GLU A 41 -13.49 8.23 0.35
N LEU A 42 -12.21 7.82 0.25
CA LEU A 42 -11.58 7.42 -1.00
C LEU A 42 -11.75 5.93 -1.32
N ASN A 43 -11.79 5.07 -0.31
CA ASN A 43 -11.78 3.62 -0.48
C ASN A 43 -10.62 3.13 -1.38
N ALA A 44 -9.45 3.71 -1.16
CA ALA A 44 -8.24 3.45 -1.93
C ALA A 44 -7.44 2.26 -1.37
N VAL A 45 -7.46 2.04 -0.03
CA VAL A 45 -6.69 1.01 0.65
C VAL A 45 -7.62 -0.10 1.17
N VAL A 46 -7.68 -1.20 0.46
CA VAL A 46 -8.65 -2.29 0.71
C VAL A 46 -8.13 -3.38 1.66
N THR A 47 -6.82 -3.51 1.82
CA THR A 47 -6.19 -4.40 2.80
C THR A 47 -5.15 -3.62 3.58
N ARG A 48 -5.31 -3.55 4.89
CA ARG A 48 -4.42 -2.79 5.78
C ARG A 48 -3.46 -3.76 6.48
N LEU A 49 -2.15 -3.51 6.35
CA LEU A 49 -1.08 -4.29 6.96
C LEU A 49 -0.32 -3.45 8.01
N PHE A 50 -1.01 -2.53 8.69
CA PHE A 50 -0.40 -1.49 9.51
C PHE A 50 0.46 -2.06 10.65
N GLU A 51 -0.02 -3.08 11.38
CA GLU A 51 0.74 -3.66 12.47
C GLU A 51 1.99 -4.41 11.96
N LYS A 52 1.87 -5.11 10.82
CA LYS A 52 3.02 -5.75 10.15
C LYS A 52 4.04 -4.70 9.70
N ALA A 53 3.57 -3.57 9.15
CA ALA A 53 4.42 -2.46 8.73
C ALA A 53 5.15 -1.79 9.90
N ARG A 54 4.46 -1.58 11.02
CA ARG A 54 5.06 -1.07 12.26
C ARG A 54 6.12 -2.00 12.81
N ALA A 55 5.83 -3.29 12.86
CA ALA A 55 6.79 -4.31 13.30
C ALA A 55 8.03 -4.37 12.39
N ALA A 56 7.84 -4.25 11.07
CA ALA A 56 8.95 -4.17 10.12
C ALA A 56 9.80 -2.91 10.31
N ALA A 57 9.16 -1.76 10.57
CA ALA A 57 9.85 -0.48 10.79
C ALA A 57 10.70 -0.47 12.07
N ASP A 58 10.31 -1.24 13.09
CA ASP A 58 11.04 -1.42 14.35
C ASP A 58 12.13 -2.50 14.26
N GLY A 59 12.12 -3.30 13.18
CA GLY A 59 13.04 -4.41 12.95
C GLY A 59 14.29 -4.05 12.15
N ASP A 60 15.04 -5.08 11.80
CA ASP A 60 16.22 -4.95 10.92
C ASP A 60 15.78 -5.00 9.45
N LEU A 61 15.82 -3.86 8.80
CA LEU A 61 15.44 -3.71 7.40
C LEU A 61 16.64 -3.98 6.47
N PRO A 62 16.43 -4.62 5.30
CA PRO A 62 17.46 -4.79 4.29
C PRO A 62 18.13 -3.47 3.90
N PRO A 63 19.43 -3.49 3.58
CA PRO A 63 20.20 -2.30 3.19
C PRO A 63 19.93 -1.90 1.74
N GLY A 64 18.66 -1.66 1.38
CA GLY A 64 18.26 -1.27 0.04
C GLY A 64 18.20 0.25 -0.16
N PRO A 65 18.09 0.71 -1.41
CA PRO A 65 18.08 2.14 -1.76
C PRO A 65 16.88 2.92 -1.21
N LEU A 66 15.80 2.22 -0.84
CA LEU A 66 14.57 2.79 -0.30
C LEU A 66 14.29 2.29 1.12
N ARG A 67 15.36 2.06 1.89
CA ARG A 67 15.26 1.51 3.24
C ARG A 67 14.38 2.37 4.14
N GLY A 68 13.31 1.75 4.67
CA GLY A 68 12.40 2.38 5.63
C GLY A 68 11.28 3.21 4.99
N VAL A 69 11.22 3.30 3.66
CA VAL A 69 10.18 4.06 2.97
C VAL A 69 8.87 3.28 2.93
N PRO A 70 7.75 3.85 3.43
CA PRO A 70 6.45 3.24 3.34
C PRO A 70 5.89 3.29 1.91
N PHE A 71 5.21 2.22 1.49
CA PHE A 71 4.52 2.17 0.22
C PHE A 71 3.25 1.33 0.28
N LEU A 72 2.43 1.42 -0.74
CA LEU A 72 1.27 0.58 -0.97
C LEU A 72 1.47 -0.24 -2.26
N VAL A 73 0.95 -1.45 -2.28
CA VAL A 73 0.99 -2.31 -3.45
C VAL A 73 -0.41 -2.53 -4.00
N LYS A 74 -0.57 -2.56 -5.32
CA LYS A 74 -1.85 -2.89 -5.93
C LYS A 74 -2.29 -4.29 -5.54
N ASP A 75 -3.59 -4.47 -5.26
CA ASP A 75 -4.17 -5.79 -4.95
C ASP A 75 -4.29 -6.68 -6.20
N LEU A 76 -3.25 -6.68 -7.05
CA LEU A 76 -3.17 -7.52 -8.24
C LEU A 76 -1.71 -7.82 -8.60
N GLY A 77 -1.37 -9.10 -8.72
CA GLY A 77 -0.09 -9.58 -9.24
C GLY A 77 1.09 -9.58 -8.26
N ALA A 78 1.02 -8.85 -7.16
CA ALA A 78 2.06 -8.82 -6.14
C ALA A 78 1.66 -9.70 -4.94
N PHE A 79 1.85 -11.01 -5.06
CA PHE A 79 1.65 -11.93 -3.95
C PHE A 79 2.72 -11.70 -2.87
N SER A 80 2.32 -11.77 -1.61
CA SER A 80 3.21 -11.68 -0.45
C SER A 80 2.83 -12.80 0.53
N LEU A 81 3.75 -13.70 0.78
CA LEU A 81 3.55 -14.88 1.62
C LEU A 81 2.92 -14.50 2.97
N GLY A 82 1.79 -15.13 3.28
CA GLY A 82 1.06 -14.91 4.52
C GLY A 82 0.17 -13.67 4.55
N ASP A 83 0.14 -12.86 3.49
CA ASP A 83 -0.73 -11.67 3.43
C ASP A 83 -2.05 -11.98 2.69
N PRO A 84 -3.17 -11.35 3.10
CA PRO A 84 -4.42 -11.43 2.37
C PRO A 84 -4.27 -10.92 0.93
N TYR A 85 -4.94 -11.60 0.00
CA TYR A 85 -4.96 -11.25 -1.41
C TYR A 85 -6.34 -11.53 -2.00
N ALA A 86 -6.90 -10.59 -2.74
CA ALA A 86 -8.19 -10.77 -3.38
C ALA A 86 -8.18 -10.51 -4.90
N GLY A 87 -7.29 -9.67 -5.41
CA GLY A 87 -7.30 -9.30 -6.83
C GLY A 87 -8.60 -8.62 -7.29
N GLY A 88 -9.31 -7.95 -6.36
CA GLY A 88 -10.63 -7.40 -6.59
C GLY A 88 -11.76 -8.45 -6.67
N VAL A 89 -11.46 -9.74 -6.47
CA VAL A 89 -12.41 -10.86 -6.58
C VAL A 89 -13.13 -11.09 -5.25
N LYS A 90 -14.46 -10.98 -5.28
CA LYS A 90 -15.29 -11.13 -4.06
C LYS A 90 -15.13 -12.51 -3.41
N ALA A 91 -15.10 -13.59 -4.19
CA ALA A 91 -14.95 -14.94 -3.65
C ALA A 91 -13.63 -15.10 -2.86
N LEU A 92 -12.52 -14.60 -3.39
CA LEU A 92 -11.21 -14.68 -2.71
C LEU A 92 -11.19 -13.86 -1.41
N ARG A 93 -11.82 -12.68 -1.42
CA ARG A 93 -11.97 -11.86 -0.21
C ARG A 93 -12.81 -12.58 0.85
N ASP A 94 -13.98 -13.10 0.46
CA ASP A 94 -14.94 -13.69 1.38
C ASP A 94 -14.44 -15.02 1.98
N GLU A 95 -13.64 -15.77 1.23
CA GLU A 95 -12.94 -16.97 1.69
C GLU A 95 -11.68 -16.66 2.52
N GLY A 96 -11.28 -15.40 2.57
CA GLY A 96 -10.08 -14.99 3.30
C GLY A 96 -8.80 -15.56 2.71
N TYR A 97 -8.70 -15.60 1.36
CA TYR A 97 -7.53 -16.16 0.69
C TYR A 97 -6.24 -15.43 1.11
N VAL A 98 -5.25 -16.22 1.47
CA VAL A 98 -3.92 -15.78 1.89
C VAL A 98 -2.90 -16.31 0.90
N ALA A 99 -1.98 -15.45 0.46
CA ALA A 99 -0.94 -15.84 -0.49
C ALA A 99 0.02 -16.86 0.12
N ASP A 100 0.32 -17.93 -0.61
CA ASP A 100 1.17 -19.05 -0.22
C ASP A 100 2.63 -18.92 -0.70
N HIS A 101 2.94 -17.83 -1.41
CA HIS A 101 4.28 -17.52 -1.91
C HIS A 101 4.49 -16.01 -2.05
N ASP A 102 5.74 -15.62 -2.20
CA ASP A 102 6.13 -14.29 -2.65
C ASP A 102 6.27 -14.27 -4.18
N SER A 103 5.75 -13.26 -4.83
CA SER A 103 6.09 -12.96 -6.22
C SER A 103 7.47 -12.27 -6.29
N VAL A 104 8.17 -12.41 -7.41
CA VAL A 104 9.48 -11.77 -7.62
C VAL A 104 9.43 -10.25 -7.39
N ILE A 105 8.32 -9.60 -7.75
CA ILE A 105 8.18 -8.15 -7.52
C ILE A 105 8.11 -7.84 -6.02
N THR A 106 7.45 -8.67 -5.22
CA THR A 106 7.36 -8.51 -3.76
C THR A 106 8.73 -8.68 -3.12
N GLU A 107 9.50 -9.69 -3.53
CA GLU A 107 10.89 -9.87 -3.09
C GLU A 107 11.73 -8.64 -3.40
N ARG A 108 11.63 -8.09 -4.62
CA ARG A 108 12.36 -6.89 -5.05
C ARG A 108 12.00 -5.65 -4.24
N PHE A 109 10.73 -5.46 -3.88
CA PHE A 109 10.30 -4.37 -3.00
C PHE A 109 10.91 -4.52 -1.60
N ARG A 110 10.92 -5.73 -1.07
CA ARG A 110 11.54 -6.03 0.23
C ARG A 110 13.05 -5.81 0.21
N ASP A 111 13.75 -6.29 -0.83
CA ASP A 111 15.19 -6.10 -1.00
C ASP A 111 15.58 -4.64 -1.15
N ALA A 112 14.71 -3.82 -1.73
CA ALA A 112 14.89 -2.37 -1.80
C ALA A 112 14.75 -1.68 -0.44
N GLY A 113 14.27 -2.39 0.59
CA GLY A 113 14.06 -1.88 1.94
C GLY A 113 12.71 -1.18 2.15
N LEU A 114 11.78 -1.31 1.20
CA LEU A 114 10.44 -0.74 1.28
C LEU A 114 9.58 -1.45 2.34
N ILE A 115 8.70 -0.69 3.00
CA ILE A 115 7.75 -1.21 4.00
C ILE A 115 6.33 -1.11 3.46
N CYS A 116 5.72 -2.27 3.18
CA CYS A 116 4.36 -2.34 2.66
C CYS A 116 3.31 -2.05 3.75
N LEU A 117 2.51 -1.00 3.56
CA LEU A 117 1.42 -0.61 4.46
C LEU A 117 0.10 -1.32 4.17
N GLY A 118 -0.06 -1.86 2.96
CA GLY A 118 -1.31 -2.47 2.55
C GLY A 118 -1.47 -2.58 1.03
N ARG A 119 -2.70 -2.96 0.62
CA ARG A 119 -3.04 -3.15 -0.78
C ARG A 119 -4.06 -2.11 -1.25
N THR A 120 -3.84 -1.59 -2.45
CA THR A 120 -4.73 -0.60 -3.05
C THR A 120 -5.81 -1.25 -3.92
N ASN A 121 -6.95 -0.55 -3.99
CA ASN A 121 -8.14 -1.00 -4.71
C ASN A 121 -7.88 -1.18 -6.22
N THR A 122 -8.49 -2.21 -6.78
CA THR A 122 -8.43 -2.59 -8.19
C THR A 122 -9.76 -3.17 -8.63
N PRO A 123 -10.18 -3.04 -9.88
CA PRO A 123 -11.29 -3.82 -10.41
C PRO A 123 -10.94 -5.31 -10.40
N GLU A 124 -11.95 -6.15 -10.50
CA GLU A 124 -11.82 -7.59 -10.55
C GLU A 124 -10.82 -8.01 -11.63
N LEU A 125 -9.72 -8.66 -11.19
CA LEU A 125 -8.60 -9.10 -12.04
C LEU A 125 -7.99 -8.00 -12.95
N GLY A 126 -8.26 -6.74 -12.67
CA GLY A 126 -7.77 -5.61 -13.46
C GLY A 126 -8.38 -5.48 -14.85
N LEU A 127 -9.52 -6.09 -15.13
CA LEU A 127 -10.05 -6.28 -16.48
C LEU A 127 -10.79 -5.07 -17.07
N VAL A 128 -11.10 -4.07 -16.25
CA VAL A 128 -11.87 -2.88 -16.67
C VAL A 128 -11.16 -1.57 -16.31
N PRO A 129 -11.48 -0.45 -17.01
CA PRO A 129 -10.82 0.84 -16.78
C PRO A 129 -11.42 1.66 -15.62
N THR A 130 -12.28 1.07 -14.81
CA THR A 130 -12.87 1.69 -13.60
C THR A 130 -12.56 0.82 -12.39
N THR A 131 -12.46 1.42 -11.19
CA THR A 131 -12.14 0.69 -9.96
C THR A 131 -13.38 0.65 -9.07
N GLU A 132 -14.20 -0.38 -9.28
CA GLU A 132 -15.53 -0.55 -8.68
C GLU A 132 -15.83 -2.05 -8.50
N SER A 133 -14.90 -2.80 -7.88
CA SER A 133 -15.08 -4.25 -7.71
C SER A 133 -16.24 -4.56 -6.75
N GLU A 134 -16.96 -5.64 -6.99
CA GLU A 134 -17.96 -6.16 -6.04
C GLU A 134 -17.32 -6.52 -4.69
N ALA A 135 -16.03 -6.84 -4.71
CA ALA A 135 -15.27 -7.15 -3.49
C ALA A 135 -15.21 -5.97 -2.52
N PHE A 136 -14.86 -4.78 -3.02
CA PHE A 136 -14.50 -3.64 -2.17
C PHE A 136 -15.31 -2.38 -2.44
N GLY A 137 -16.09 -2.36 -3.51
CA GLY A 137 -16.84 -1.17 -3.93
C GLY A 137 -16.00 -0.15 -4.69
N PRO A 138 -16.60 1.01 -5.02
CA PRO A 138 -15.96 2.04 -5.82
C PRO A 138 -14.80 2.71 -5.06
N CYS A 139 -13.74 3.00 -5.81
CA CYS A 139 -12.67 3.90 -5.40
C CYS A 139 -12.99 5.30 -5.91
N HIS A 140 -13.04 6.29 -5.01
CA HIS A 140 -13.49 7.64 -5.32
C HIS A 140 -12.33 8.56 -5.71
N ASN A 141 -12.55 9.39 -6.72
CA ASN A 141 -11.57 10.36 -7.17
C ASN A 141 -11.39 11.46 -6.11
N PRO A 142 -10.18 11.72 -5.59
CA PRO A 142 -9.96 12.70 -4.54
C PRO A 142 -10.24 14.15 -4.97
N TRP A 143 -10.27 14.43 -6.27
CA TRP A 143 -10.62 15.75 -6.81
C TRP A 143 -12.12 15.96 -7.00
N ASP A 144 -12.87 14.87 -7.21
CA ASP A 144 -14.32 14.86 -7.36
C ASP A 144 -14.86 13.50 -6.89
N PRO A 145 -15.25 13.35 -5.61
CA PRO A 145 -15.71 12.06 -5.05
C PRO A 145 -16.97 11.48 -5.70
N THR A 146 -17.65 12.24 -6.56
CA THR A 146 -18.77 11.71 -7.35
C THR A 146 -18.33 10.91 -8.56
N ARG A 147 -17.03 10.85 -8.85
CA ARG A 147 -16.44 10.18 -9.99
C ARG A 147 -15.56 9.02 -9.56
N SER A 148 -15.43 8.04 -10.46
CA SER A 148 -14.42 6.99 -10.35
C SER A 148 -13.01 7.57 -10.50
N THR A 149 -12.03 6.94 -9.85
CA THR A 149 -10.61 7.21 -10.08
C THR A 149 -10.11 6.74 -11.45
N GLY A 150 -10.92 6.02 -12.20
CA GLY A 150 -10.46 5.23 -13.34
C GLY A 150 -9.85 3.90 -12.87
N GLY A 151 -9.01 3.31 -13.68
CA GLY A 151 -8.43 1.98 -13.38
C GLY A 151 -7.39 1.54 -14.42
N SER A 152 -6.86 0.38 -14.22
CA SER A 152 -7.12 -0.61 -13.16
C SER A 152 -6.36 -0.36 -11.84
N SER A 153 -5.56 0.68 -11.71
CA SER A 153 -4.81 1.03 -10.49
C SER A 153 -5.47 2.22 -9.76
N GLY A 154 -6.79 2.16 -9.56
CA GLY A 154 -7.55 3.28 -9.05
C GLY A 154 -7.25 3.66 -7.60
N GLY A 155 -6.80 2.73 -6.78
CA GLY A 155 -6.39 3.02 -5.40
C GLY A 155 -4.97 3.60 -5.25
N SER A 156 -4.28 3.86 -6.35
CA SER A 156 -2.88 4.35 -6.35
C SER A 156 -2.78 5.86 -6.44
#